data_dfed24a6f7c4d74298c6e907a8e8ecf2
#
_entry.id   dfed24a6f7c4d74298c6e907a8e8ecf2
#
_cell.length_a   1.000
_cell.length_b   1.000
_cell.length_c   1.000
_cell.angle_alpha   90.00
_cell.angle_beta   90.00
_cell.angle_gamma   90.00
#
_symmetry.space_group_name_H-M   'P 1'
#
loop_
_entity.id
_entity.type
_entity.pdbx_description
1 polymer ?
#
loop_
_entity_poly.entity_id
_entity_poly.type
_entity_poly.pdbx_seq_one_letter_code
_entity_poly.pdbx_strand_id
1 'polypeptide(L)'
;MHRLRWIAIVPLVLLLAPKAVAQDAVPTTVVVRAVSNDAKLIQDPVGGARITIEHARTGEVLAEGRQTGDSGSTDKIMRQPRERGATTYDVPGAAQYETTLALTEPTRVRVTAEGPLDYPQATQTALK
;
A
#
# COMPACT_ATOMS: atom_id res chain seq x y z
N MET A 1 -41.31 10.68 -69.49
CA MET A 1 -40.14 11.16 -68.66
C MET A 1 -40.17 10.49 -67.30
N HIS A 2 -39.48 9.35 -67.13
CA HIS A 2 -39.41 8.64 -65.86
C HIS A 2 -38.23 9.17 -65.09
N ARG A 3 -38.48 9.82 -63.95
CA ARG A 3 -37.40 10.20 -62.99
C ARG A 3 -37.14 9.03 -62.05
N LEU A 4 -36.01 8.37 -62.26
CA LEU A 4 -35.50 7.31 -61.40
C LEU A 4 -34.99 7.93 -60.11
N ARG A 5 -35.65 7.66 -58.95
CA ARG A 5 -35.24 8.11 -57.64
C ARG A 5 -34.32 7.02 -57.02
N TRP A 6 -33.05 7.35 -56.93
CA TRP A 6 -32.06 6.49 -56.20
C TRP A 6 -32.30 6.65 -54.71
N ILE A 7 -32.70 5.56 -54.04
CA ILE A 7 -32.77 5.49 -52.58
C ILE A 7 -31.42 4.98 -52.13
N ALA A 8 -30.62 5.83 -51.48
CA ALA A 8 -29.39 5.46 -50.87
C ALA A 8 -29.67 4.80 -49.49
N ILE A 9 -29.48 3.50 -49.41
CA ILE A 9 -29.55 2.76 -48.14
C ILE A 9 -28.19 2.94 -47.44
N VAL A 10 -28.17 3.72 -46.35
CA VAL A 10 -27.01 3.86 -45.48
C VAL A 10 -27.05 2.70 -44.46
N PRO A 11 -26.08 1.79 -44.46
CA PRO A 11 -26.04 0.75 -43.44
C PRO A 11 -25.62 1.37 -42.08
N LEU A 12 -26.53 1.31 -41.13
CA LEU A 12 -26.26 1.65 -39.73
C LEU A 12 -25.40 0.54 -39.10
N VAL A 13 -24.09 0.76 -39.08
CA VAL A 13 -23.16 -0.12 -38.36
C VAL A 13 -23.29 0.16 -36.87
N LEU A 14 -24.00 -0.72 -36.17
CA LEU A 14 -24.11 -0.69 -34.73
C LEU A 14 -22.78 -1.20 -34.13
N LEU A 15 -21.89 -0.29 -33.70
CA LEU A 15 -20.69 -0.59 -32.96
C LEU A 15 -21.09 -1.09 -31.55
N LEU A 16 -21.09 -2.41 -31.36
CA LEU A 16 -21.13 -3.02 -30.04
C LEU A 16 -19.79 -2.75 -29.35
N ALA A 17 -19.75 -1.75 -28.49
CA ALA A 17 -18.62 -1.56 -27.59
C ALA A 17 -18.53 -2.76 -26.64
N PRO A 18 -17.34 -3.39 -26.50
CA PRO A 18 -17.18 -4.47 -25.53
C PRO A 18 -17.42 -3.89 -24.12
N LYS A 19 -18.35 -4.48 -23.38
CA LYS A 19 -18.52 -4.19 -21.96
C LYS A 19 -17.23 -4.64 -21.27
N ALA A 20 -16.43 -3.68 -20.77
CA ALA A 20 -15.33 -3.99 -19.87
C ALA A 20 -15.93 -4.69 -18.64
N VAL A 21 -15.57 -5.96 -18.44
CA VAL A 21 -15.88 -6.68 -17.21
C VAL A 21 -15.05 -6.00 -16.13
N ALA A 22 -15.71 -5.30 -15.20
CA ALA A 22 -15.03 -4.77 -14.02
C ALA A 22 -14.51 -5.96 -13.22
N GLN A 23 -13.18 -6.03 -13.03
CA GLN A 23 -12.58 -7.01 -12.15
C GLN A 23 -12.98 -6.68 -10.71
N ASP A 24 -13.46 -7.70 -9.97
CA ASP A 24 -13.78 -7.55 -8.56
C ASP A 24 -12.52 -7.21 -7.77
N ALA A 25 -12.62 -6.24 -6.85
CA ALA A 25 -11.51 -5.87 -6.00
C ALA A 25 -11.20 -6.98 -5.01
N VAL A 26 -9.92 -7.34 -4.90
CA VAL A 26 -9.44 -8.35 -3.95
C VAL A 26 -8.94 -7.64 -2.70
N PRO A 27 -9.51 -7.93 -1.51
CA PRO A 27 -9.00 -7.42 -0.25
C PRO A 27 -7.57 -7.92 0.00
N THR A 28 -6.62 -7.00 0.08
CA THR A 28 -5.21 -7.31 0.29
C THR A 28 -4.73 -6.67 1.58
N THR A 29 -4.40 -7.48 2.58
CA THR A 29 -3.85 -6.99 3.85
C THR A 29 -2.39 -6.61 3.67
N VAL A 30 -2.05 -5.39 4.08
CA VAL A 30 -0.69 -4.84 4.08
C VAL A 30 -0.29 -4.52 5.50
N VAL A 31 0.87 -5.05 5.92
CA VAL A 31 1.48 -4.76 7.22
C VAL A 31 2.80 -4.03 6.98
N VAL A 32 2.93 -2.84 7.55
CA VAL A 32 4.15 -2.02 7.49
C VAL A 32 4.76 -1.92 8.88
N ARG A 33 6.08 -2.13 8.95
CA ARG A 33 6.86 -1.98 10.18
C ARG A 33 8.05 -1.06 9.93
N ALA A 34 8.02 0.13 10.51
CA ALA A 34 9.13 1.08 10.48
C ALA A 34 10.12 0.73 11.60
N VAL A 35 11.36 0.52 11.20
CA VAL A 35 12.47 0.08 12.08
C VAL A 35 13.46 1.22 12.17
N SER A 36 13.93 1.54 13.38
CA SER A 36 15.00 2.51 13.60
C SER A 36 16.39 1.92 13.32
N ASN A 37 17.40 2.77 13.28
CA ASN A 37 18.78 2.35 12.98
C ASN A 37 19.36 1.37 14.02
N ASP A 38 18.83 1.34 15.25
CA ASP A 38 19.17 0.37 16.28
C ASP A 38 18.44 -0.97 16.14
N ALA A 39 17.79 -1.20 15.00
CA ALA A 39 17.01 -2.39 14.66
C ALA A 39 15.72 -2.59 15.47
N LYS A 40 15.29 -1.63 16.28
CA LYS A 40 14.03 -1.69 17.00
C LYS A 40 12.90 -1.01 16.25
N LEU A 41 11.66 -1.46 16.46
CA LEU A 41 10.48 -0.81 15.92
C LEU A 41 10.28 0.56 16.57
N ILE A 42 9.82 1.53 15.78
CA ILE A 42 9.45 2.85 16.29
C ILE A 42 8.12 2.71 17.04
N GLN A 43 8.20 2.79 18.37
CA GLN A 43 7.13 2.44 19.31
C GLN A 43 6.28 3.64 19.72
N ASP A 44 5.14 3.38 20.38
CA ASP A 44 4.20 4.40 20.86
C ASP A 44 4.81 5.47 21.77
N PRO A 45 5.68 5.15 22.77
CA PRO A 45 6.26 6.17 23.65
C PRO A 45 7.09 7.24 22.97
N VAL A 46 7.50 7.03 21.73
CA VAL A 46 8.22 8.03 20.90
C VAL A 46 7.35 8.60 19.78
N GLY A 47 6.04 8.37 19.85
CA GLY A 47 5.08 8.89 18.88
C GLY A 47 4.81 7.96 17.68
N GLY A 48 5.42 6.78 17.63
CA GLY A 48 5.28 5.88 16.48
C GLY A 48 5.81 6.50 15.19
N ALA A 49 5.34 6.00 14.07
CA ALA A 49 5.67 6.52 12.74
C ALA A 49 4.42 6.74 11.90
N ARG A 50 4.37 7.82 11.13
CA ARG A 50 3.38 8.03 10.08
C ARG A 50 3.74 7.15 8.88
N ILE A 51 2.76 6.40 8.41
CA ILE A 51 2.90 5.52 7.25
C ILE A 51 1.96 6.02 6.15
N THR A 52 2.50 6.20 4.95
CA THR A 52 1.72 6.53 3.75
C THR A 52 2.00 5.49 2.69
N ILE A 53 0.95 4.93 2.10
CA ILE A 53 1.02 3.97 1.01
C ILE A 53 0.41 4.62 -0.23
N GLU A 54 1.21 4.76 -1.28
CA GLU A 54 0.82 5.38 -2.53
C GLU A 54 0.94 4.41 -3.69
N HIS A 55 0.10 4.58 -4.69
CA HIS A 55 0.27 3.92 -5.97
C HIS A 55 1.54 4.45 -6.65
N ALA A 56 2.55 3.57 -6.89
CA ALA A 56 3.88 4.00 -7.31
C ALA A 56 3.92 4.77 -8.65
N ARG A 57 2.96 4.53 -9.54
CA ARG A 57 2.90 5.17 -10.85
C ARG A 57 2.11 6.49 -10.85
N THR A 58 1.01 6.56 -10.11
CA THR A 58 0.08 7.71 -10.14
C THR A 58 0.30 8.68 -8.99
N GLY A 59 0.92 8.24 -7.87
CA GLY A 59 1.04 9.02 -6.64
C GLY A 59 -0.26 9.10 -5.82
N GLU A 60 -1.31 8.37 -6.23
CA GLU A 60 -2.55 8.30 -5.46
C GLU A 60 -2.29 7.66 -4.09
N VAL A 61 -2.75 8.31 -3.03
CA VAL A 61 -2.69 7.77 -1.67
C VAL A 61 -3.73 6.67 -1.52
N LEU A 62 -3.27 5.44 -1.32
CA LEU A 62 -4.11 4.26 -1.14
C LEU A 62 -4.48 4.03 0.32
N ALA A 63 -3.58 4.36 1.24
CA ALA A 63 -3.81 4.32 2.68
C ALA A 63 -2.80 5.19 3.41
N GLU A 64 -3.22 5.72 4.56
CA GLU A 64 -2.38 6.47 5.48
C GLU A 64 -2.77 6.14 6.91
N GLY A 65 -1.79 6.08 7.80
CA GLY A 65 -2.03 5.84 9.21
C GLY A 65 -0.78 5.94 10.05
N ARG A 66 -0.88 5.48 11.28
CA ARG A 66 0.21 5.52 12.25
C ARG A 66 0.58 4.10 12.68
N GLN A 67 1.87 3.83 12.68
CA GLN A 67 2.41 2.66 13.33
C GLN A 67 2.27 2.80 14.83
N THR A 68 1.65 1.82 15.49
CA THR A 68 1.42 1.78 16.93
C THR A 68 1.84 0.44 17.52
N GLY A 69 2.25 0.44 18.79
CA GLY A 69 2.67 -0.73 19.54
C GLY A 69 4.04 -0.61 20.16
N ASP A 70 4.61 -1.76 20.55
CA ASP A 70 5.89 -1.86 21.26
C ASP A 70 7.09 -1.95 20.31
N SER A 71 8.30 -1.78 20.86
CA SER A 71 9.56 -1.84 20.10
C SER A 71 9.94 -3.23 19.59
N GLY A 72 9.13 -4.24 19.86
CA GLY A 72 9.39 -5.63 19.54
C GLY A 72 10.20 -6.38 20.62
N SER A 73 10.43 -7.67 20.38
CA SER A 73 11.20 -8.52 21.31
C SER A 73 12.69 -8.21 21.24
N THR A 74 13.25 -7.64 22.30
CA THR A 74 14.70 -7.38 22.41
C THR A 74 15.52 -8.65 22.24
N ASP A 75 15.05 -9.77 22.76
CA ASP A 75 15.76 -11.04 22.66
C ASP A 75 15.84 -11.52 21.20
N LYS A 76 14.71 -11.57 20.51
CA LYS A 76 14.65 -11.96 19.08
C LYS A 76 15.40 -11.01 18.15
N ILE A 77 15.36 -9.70 18.45
CA ILE A 77 15.97 -8.68 17.59
C ILE A 77 17.48 -8.60 17.78
N MET A 78 17.94 -8.66 19.05
CA MET A 78 19.30 -8.27 19.41
C MET A 78 20.20 -9.46 19.84
N ARG A 79 19.63 -10.58 20.29
CA ARG A 79 20.40 -11.66 20.92
C ARG A 79 20.34 -12.98 20.17
N GLN A 80 19.23 -13.27 19.49
CA GLN A 80 19.08 -14.53 18.75
C GLN A 80 19.65 -14.42 17.34
N PRO A 81 20.28 -15.46 16.80
CA PRO A 81 20.66 -15.53 15.40
C PRO A 81 19.42 -15.37 14.50
N ARG A 82 19.55 -14.62 13.42
CA ARG A 82 18.48 -14.47 12.43
C ARG A 82 18.53 -15.63 11.45
N GLU A 83 17.49 -16.43 11.45
CA GLU A 83 17.30 -17.46 10.44
C GLU A 83 16.71 -16.87 9.15
N ARG A 84 17.07 -17.46 8.02
CA ARG A 84 16.52 -17.05 6.73
C ARG A 84 15.01 -17.30 6.70
N GLY A 85 14.21 -16.26 6.40
CA GLY A 85 12.76 -16.34 6.36
C GLY A 85 12.05 -16.21 7.72
N ALA A 86 12.80 -16.06 8.81
CA ALA A 86 12.20 -15.81 10.12
C ALA A 86 11.59 -14.40 10.21
N THR A 87 10.42 -14.30 10.83
CA THR A 87 9.72 -13.05 11.09
C THR A 87 10.12 -12.50 12.46
N THR A 88 11.30 -11.87 12.53
CA THR A 88 11.88 -11.35 13.78
C THR A 88 10.97 -10.36 14.51
N TYR A 89 10.19 -9.60 13.76
CA TYR A 89 9.30 -8.55 14.26
C TYR A 89 7.85 -9.00 14.46
N ASP A 90 7.51 -10.22 14.14
CA ASP A 90 6.16 -10.75 14.27
C ASP A 90 5.95 -11.36 15.66
N VAL A 91 5.79 -10.48 16.64
CA VAL A 91 5.52 -10.83 18.03
C VAL A 91 4.28 -10.04 18.52
N PRO A 92 3.49 -10.60 19.44
CA PRO A 92 2.33 -9.90 19.99
C PRO A 92 2.71 -8.52 20.54
N GLY A 93 1.94 -7.49 20.20
CA GLY A 93 2.13 -6.12 20.63
C GLY A 93 3.21 -5.34 19.86
N ALA A 94 3.97 -5.97 18.98
CA ALA A 94 4.99 -5.28 18.19
C ALA A 94 4.39 -4.19 17.31
N ALA A 95 5.03 -3.02 17.27
CA ALA A 95 4.53 -1.87 16.54
C ALA A 95 4.40 -2.17 15.04
N GLN A 96 3.22 -1.87 14.50
CA GLN A 96 2.91 -2.00 13.08
C GLN A 96 1.80 -1.05 12.66
N TYR A 97 1.73 -0.78 11.38
CA TYR A 97 0.55 -0.24 10.71
C TYR A 97 -0.02 -1.34 9.81
N GLU A 98 -1.29 -1.67 10.03
CA GLU A 98 -2.00 -2.67 9.25
C GLU A 98 -3.20 -2.03 8.55
N THR A 99 -3.38 -2.35 7.29
CA THR A 99 -4.52 -1.87 6.49
C THR A 99 -4.90 -2.91 5.44
N THR A 100 -6.13 -2.81 4.93
CA THR A 100 -6.60 -3.64 3.81
C THR A 100 -6.86 -2.76 2.59
N LEU A 101 -6.16 -3.04 1.50
CA LEU A 101 -6.35 -2.38 0.22
C LEU A 101 -7.29 -3.22 -0.66
N ALA A 102 -8.24 -2.56 -1.33
CA ALA A 102 -9.09 -3.18 -2.34
C ALA A 102 -8.43 -3.03 -3.72
N LEU A 103 -7.71 -4.06 -4.16
CA LEU A 103 -6.94 -4.03 -5.40
C LEU A 103 -7.63 -4.87 -6.48
N THR A 104 -7.75 -4.32 -7.69
CA THR A 104 -8.31 -5.02 -8.86
C THR A 104 -7.24 -5.71 -9.71
N GLU A 105 -5.98 -5.37 -9.51
CA GLU A 105 -4.82 -5.90 -10.24
C GLU A 105 -3.55 -5.87 -9.37
N PRO A 106 -2.50 -6.62 -9.73
CA PRO A 106 -1.19 -6.49 -9.08
C PRO A 106 -0.69 -5.06 -9.15
N THR A 107 -0.54 -4.42 -7.98
CA THR A 107 -0.24 -2.99 -7.86
C THR A 107 1.12 -2.78 -7.20
N ARG A 108 1.99 -2.00 -7.85
CA ARG A 108 3.21 -1.52 -7.22
C ARG A 108 2.89 -0.32 -6.35
N VAL A 109 3.29 -0.39 -5.10
CA VAL A 109 3.12 0.69 -4.13
C VAL A 109 4.45 1.31 -3.73
N ARG A 110 4.41 2.57 -3.33
CA ARG A 110 5.47 3.27 -2.61
C ARG A 110 5.04 3.42 -1.17
N VAL A 111 5.89 3.03 -0.25
CA VAL A 111 5.65 3.18 1.18
C VAL A 111 6.61 4.21 1.75
N THR A 112 6.06 5.22 2.41
CA THR A 112 6.82 6.24 3.14
C THR A 112 6.56 6.07 4.62
N ALA A 113 7.63 6.04 5.42
CA ALA A 113 7.56 6.05 6.88
C ALA A 113 8.29 7.28 7.41
N GLU A 114 7.65 8.06 8.27
CA GLU A 114 8.18 9.25 8.91
C GLU A 114 8.05 9.11 10.43
N GLY A 115 9.16 9.17 11.15
CA GLY A 115 9.16 9.06 12.61
C GLY A 115 10.55 9.13 13.23
N PRO A 116 10.67 9.14 14.56
CA PRO A 116 9.60 9.16 15.56
C PRO A 116 8.85 10.51 15.57
N LEU A 117 7.53 10.48 15.78
CA LEU A 117 6.70 11.69 15.61
C LEU A 117 6.75 12.66 16.80
N ASP A 118 7.00 12.17 18.01
CA ASP A 118 7.06 13.00 19.22
C ASP A 118 8.44 13.65 19.44
N TYR A 119 9.40 13.37 18.55
CA TYR A 119 10.75 13.93 18.61
C TYR A 119 11.13 14.57 17.27
N PRO A 120 10.64 15.76 16.96
CA PRO A 120 10.86 16.40 15.65
C PRO A 120 12.32 16.54 15.25
N GLN A 121 13.22 16.72 16.24
CA GLN A 121 14.67 16.82 16.01
C GLN A 121 15.32 15.49 15.59
N ALA A 122 14.63 14.34 15.82
CA ALA A 122 15.10 13.02 15.47
C ALA A 122 14.27 12.37 14.34
N THR A 123 13.24 13.05 13.87
CA THR A 123 12.36 12.53 12.81
C THR A 123 13.14 12.33 11.52
N GLN A 124 13.01 11.15 10.94
CA GLN A 124 13.59 10.77 9.66
C GLN A 124 12.49 10.21 8.76
N THR A 125 12.75 10.24 7.46
CA THR A 125 11.86 9.67 6.45
C THR A 125 12.56 8.53 5.74
N ALA A 126 11.92 7.36 5.70
CA ALA A 126 12.34 6.21 4.92
C ALA A 126 11.35 5.95 3.79
N LEU A 127 11.88 5.49 2.64
CA LEU A 127 11.12 5.20 1.43
C LEU A 127 11.43 3.77 0.95
N LYS A 128 10.38 3.06 0.52
CA LYS A 128 10.50 1.72 -0.08
C LYS A 128 9.54 1.51 -1.26
#